data_bc7d4f53a607639115bb4a89fc60095b
#
_entry.id   bc7d4f53a607639115bb4a89fc60095b
#
_cell.length_a   1.000
_cell.length_b   1.000
_cell.length_c   1.000
_cell.angle_alpha   90.00
_cell.angle_beta   90.00
_cell.angle_gamma   90.00
#
_symmetry.space_group_name_H-M   'P 1'
#
loop_
_entity.id
_entity.type
_entity.pdbx_description
1 polymer ?
#
loop_
_entity_poly.entity_id
_entity_poly.type
_entity_poly.pdbx_seq_one_letter_code
_entity_poly.pdbx_strand_id
1 'polypeptide(L)' 'MTQEQKLHYWQNMRTAMEAAGQTSSAIYKRALAISQGLPDPLAIPDGAQS' A
#
# COMPACT_ATOMS: atom_id res chain seq x y z
N MET A 1 -14.28 4.31 -5.77
CA MET A 1 -13.05 5.08 -5.59
C MET A 1 -12.24 5.03 -6.87
N THR A 2 -11.82 6.18 -7.36
CA THR A 2 -11.00 6.23 -8.57
C THR A 2 -9.59 5.78 -8.27
N GLN A 3 -8.83 5.49 -9.33
CA GLN A 3 -7.44 5.11 -9.21
C GLN A 3 -6.66 6.20 -8.48
N GLU A 4 -6.92 7.44 -8.84
CA GLU A 4 -6.24 8.58 -8.26
C GLU A 4 -6.55 8.75 -6.79
N GLN A 5 -7.81 8.59 -6.42
CA GLN A 5 -8.22 8.66 -5.02
C GLN A 5 -7.60 7.54 -4.20
N LYS A 6 -7.53 6.36 -4.78
CA LYS A 6 -6.91 5.22 -4.12
C LYS A 6 -5.42 5.49 -3.87
N LEU A 7 -4.75 6.05 -4.86
CA LEU A 7 -3.33 6.36 -4.73
C LEU A 7 -3.10 7.38 -3.63
N HIS A 8 -3.91 8.44 -3.60
CA HIS A 8 -3.79 9.46 -2.56
C HIS A 8 -4.05 8.87 -1.18
N TYR A 9 -5.04 8.00 -1.07
CA TYR A 9 -5.34 7.35 0.20
C TYR A 9 -4.12 6.60 0.73
N TRP A 10 -3.49 5.82 -0.12
CA TRP A 10 -2.34 5.03 0.28
C TRP A 10 -1.10 5.87 0.54
N GLN A 11 -0.94 6.96 -0.20
CA GLN A 11 0.16 7.89 0.06
C GLN A 11 -0.01 8.54 1.42
N ASN A 12 -1.22 8.95 1.76
CA ASN A 12 -1.49 9.55 3.07
C ASN A 12 -1.29 8.53 4.18
N MET A 13 -1.73 7.31 3.96
CA MET A 13 -1.55 6.23 4.92
C MET A 13 -0.06 5.99 5.17
N ARG A 14 0.71 5.91 4.11
CA ARG A 14 2.15 5.72 4.21
C ARG A 14 2.80 6.82 5.04
N THR A 15 2.47 8.08 4.73
CA THR A 15 3.04 9.21 5.45
C THR A 15 2.69 9.16 6.93
N ALA A 16 1.43 8.84 7.24
CA ALA A 16 0.98 8.77 8.62
C ALA A 16 1.70 7.65 9.37
N MET A 17 1.91 6.53 8.73
CA MET A 17 2.60 5.41 9.35
C MET A 17 4.07 5.69 9.58
N GLU A 18 4.69 6.39 8.66
CA GLU A 18 6.09 6.81 8.82
C GLU A 18 6.22 7.75 10.00
N ALA A 19 5.29 8.67 10.13
CA ALA A 19 5.30 9.61 11.25
C ALA A 19 5.08 8.91 12.59
N ALA A 20 4.33 7.82 12.57
CA ALA A 20 4.07 7.04 13.80
C ALA A 20 5.13 5.97 14.06
N GLY A 21 6.11 5.84 13.20
CA GLY A 21 7.14 4.83 13.35
C GLY A 21 6.69 3.42 12.98
N GLN A 22 5.59 3.30 12.27
CA GLN A 22 5.01 2.00 11.92
C GLN A 22 5.50 1.53 10.55
N THR A 23 6.81 1.38 10.43
CA THR A 23 7.40 1.10 9.13
C THR A 23 7.68 -0.38 8.89
N SER A 24 7.37 -1.23 9.85
CA SER A 24 7.57 -2.68 9.67
C SER A 24 6.27 -3.46 9.61
N SER A 25 5.12 -2.80 9.65
CA SER A 25 3.84 -3.50 9.58
C SER A 25 3.53 -3.90 8.14
N ALA A 26 2.70 -4.93 7.99
CA ALA A 26 2.27 -5.37 6.66
C ALA A 26 1.48 -4.28 5.95
N ILE A 27 0.70 -3.51 6.71
CA ILE A 27 -0.08 -2.41 6.15
C ILE A 27 0.85 -1.34 5.57
N TYR A 28 1.95 -1.06 6.26
CA TYR A 28 2.91 -0.10 5.75
C TYR A 28 3.52 -0.56 4.43
N LYS A 29 3.92 -1.83 4.35
CA LYS A 29 4.50 -2.37 3.12
C LYS A 29 3.51 -2.30 1.98
N ARG A 30 2.25 -2.54 2.29
CA ARG A 30 1.17 -2.43 1.33
C ARG A 30 1.02 -1.00 0.83
N ALA A 31 0.99 -0.05 1.77
CA ALA A 31 0.86 1.36 1.43
C ALA A 31 2.05 1.84 0.61
N LEU A 32 3.24 1.39 0.96
CA LEU A 32 4.45 1.75 0.24
C LEU A 32 4.39 1.27 -1.20
N ALA A 33 4.03 0.02 -1.40
CA ALA A 33 3.94 -0.56 -2.74
C ALA A 33 2.90 0.15 -3.58
N ILE A 34 1.71 0.34 -3.04
CA ILE A 34 0.62 0.96 -3.78
C ILE A 34 0.94 2.40 -4.11
N SER A 35 1.55 3.14 -3.18
CA SER A 35 1.89 4.54 -3.41
C SER A 35 2.97 4.70 -4.48
N GLN A 36 3.72 3.65 -4.75
CA GLN A 36 4.74 3.66 -5.79
C GLN A 36 4.22 3.12 -7.12
N GLY A 37 2.95 2.77 -7.18
CA GLY A 37 2.36 2.20 -8.38
C GLY A 37 2.62 0.73 -8.57
N LEU A 38 3.10 0.05 -7.52
CA LEU A 38 3.37 -1.37 -7.58
C LEU A 38 2.14 -2.17 -7.17
N PRO A 39 2.07 -3.45 -7.53
CA PRO A 39 0.96 -4.29 -7.09
C PRO A 39 0.90 -4.39 -5.58
N ASP A 40 -0.32 -4.50 -5.06
CA ASP A 40 -0.54 -4.66 -3.62
C ASP A 40 0.01 -6.02 -3.19
N PRO A 41 0.99 -6.06 -2.30
CA PRO A 41 1.60 -7.34 -1.90
C PRO A 41 0.67 -8.24 -1.10
N LEU A 42 -0.40 -7.69 -0.53
CA LEU A 42 -1.38 -8.50 0.19
C LEU A 42 -2.57 -8.88 -0.66
N ALA A 43 -2.76 -8.23 -1.80
CA ALA A 43 -3.80 -8.59 -2.74
C ALA A 43 -3.19 -9.49 -3.79
N ILE A 44 -2.83 -10.69 -3.38
CA ILE A 44 -2.12 -11.63 -4.22
C ILE A 44 -2.99 -12.09 -5.36
N PRO A 45 -2.54 -11.89 -6.60
CA PRO A 45 -3.33 -12.33 -7.75
C PRO A 45 -3.41 -13.85 -7.80
N ASP A 46 -4.49 -14.33 -8.36
CA ASP A 46 -4.72 -15.77 -8.46
C ASP A 46 -3.59 -16.50 -9.15
N GLY A 47 -3.04 -15.89 -10.16
CA GLY A 47 -1.93 -16.49 -10.88
C GLY A 47 -0.73 -16.72 -9.98
N ALA A 48 -0.51 -15.83 -9.03
CA ALA A 48 0.60 -15.96 -8.12
C ALA A 48 0.32 -17.01 -7.06
N GLN A 49 -0.94 -17.29 -6.83
CA GLN A 49 -1.33 -18.26 -5.83
C GLN A 49 -1.35 -19.68 -6.35
N SER A 50 -1.52 -19.80 -7.61
CA SER A 50 -1.66 -21.12 -8.21
C SER A 50 -0.34 -21.77 -8.51
#